data_1f1b3c8c95384ffd732a3fe0695eaeac
#
_entry.id   1f1b3c8c95384ffd732a3fe0695eaeac
#
_cell.length_a   1.000
_cell.length_b   1.000
_cell.length_c   1.000
_cell.angle_alpha   90.00
_cell.angle_beta   90.00
_cell.angle_gamma   90.00
#
_symmetry.space_group_name_H-M   'P 1'
#
loop_
_entity.id
_entity.type
_entity.pdbx_description
1 polymer ?
#
loop_
_entity_poly.entity_id
_entity_poly.type
_entity_poly.pdbx_seq_one_letter_code
_entity_poly.pdbx_strand_id
1 'polypeptide(L)'
;MNFFGLDLPLGIIYGVFAIFWLVGFSNAVNLTDGIDGLVAGLGSISFAAYGLIAWHQHQYDVLIICLSVLGGLLGFFVYNRKPAKIFMGDVGSLALGGLLAAISMMLNQEWTLLLIGLIYVMETASVMLQVTSFKLTGKRIFKMSPIHHHFEMCGWSEWKIDTVFG
;
A
#
# COMPACT_ATOMS: atom_id res chain seq x y z
N MET A 1 -7.11 23.05 1.60
CA MET A 1 -5.86 22.63 0.93
C MET A 1 -5.41 23.75 0.01
N ASN A 2 -4.30 24.43 0.34
CA ASN A 2 -3.73 25.49 -0.50
C ASN A 2 -2.85 24.83 -1.56
N PHE A 3 -3.36 24.68 -2.76
CA PHE A 3 -2.58 24.26 -3.90
C PHE A 3 -2.17 25.52 -4.67
N PHE A 4 -0.91 25.93 -4.56
CA PHE A 4 -0.33 27.10 -5.27
C PHE A 4 -1.13 28.42 -5.14
N GLY A 5 -1.78 28.71 -3.99
CA GLY A 5 -2.46 29.97 -3.74
C GLY A 5 -3.83 30.13 -4.46
N LEU A 6 -4.39 29.08 -5.02
CA LEU A 6 -5.74 29.07 -5.59
C LEU A 6 -6.73 28.46 -4.58
N ASP A 7 -7.61 29.29 -4.06
CA ASP A 7 -8.80 28.85 -3.30
C ASP A 7 -9.83 28.28 -4.29
N LEU A 8 -9.61 27.04 -4.74
CA LEU A 8 -10.63 26.33 -5.51
C LEU A 8 -11.80 25.93 -4.58
N PRO A 9 -13.06 25.93 -5.06
CA PRO A 9 -14.20 25.37 -4.34
C PRO A 9 -14.06 23.85 -4.26
N LEU A 10 -13.23 23.39 -3.31
CA LEU A 10 -12.60 22.06 -3.25
C LEU A 10 -13.52 20.95 -2.76
N GLY A 11 -14.77 21.24 -2.35
CA GLY A 11 -15.63 20.20 -1.78
C GLY A 11 -15.81 18.99 -2.71
N ILE A 12 -16.27 19.21 -3.94
CA ILE A 12 -16.56 18.11 -4.90
C ILE A 12 -15.26 17.52 -5.45
N ILE A 13 -14.28 18.37 -5.83
CA ILE A 13 -13.00 17.92 -6.41
C ILE A 13 -12.22 17.10 -5.38
N TYR A 14 -12.18 17.55 -4.13
CA TYR A 14 -11.55 16.79 -3.05
C TYR A 14 -12.30 15.48 -2.77
N GLY A 15 -13.64 15.49 -2.83
CA GLY A 15 -14.43 14.27 -2.69
C GLY A 15 -14.11 13.23 -3.77
N VAL A 16 -13.98 13.66 -5.03
CA VAL A 16 -13.55 12.79 -6.14
C VAL A 16 -12.13 12.27 -5.91
N PHE A 17 -11.20 13.14 -5.53
CA PHE A 17 -9.83 12.75 -5.20
C PHE A 17 -9.80 11.72 -4.06
N ALA A 18 -10.57 11.95 -2.99
CA ALA A 18 -10.66 11.05 -1.84
C ALA A 18 -11.14 9.65 -2.24
N ILE A 19 -12.15 9.56 -3.10
CA ILE A 19 -12.65 8.27 -3.61
C ILE A 19 -11.55 7.55 -4.40
N PHE A 20 -10.89 8.25 -5.34
CA PHE A 20 -9.80 7.67 -6.11
C PHE A 20 -8.64 7.23 -5.22
N TRP A 21 -8.31 8.02 -4.20
CA TRP A 21 -7.24 7.73 -3.25
C TRP A 21 -7.54 6.47 -2.44
N LEU A 22 -8.72 6.40 -1.84
CA LEU A 22 -9.18 5.25 -1.06
C LEU A 22 -9.23 3.97 -1.91
N VAL A 23 -9.89 4.02 -3.05
CA VAL A 23 -10.02 2.86 -3.95
C VAL A 23 -8.66 2.46 -4.53
N GLY A 24 -7.85 3.44 -4.91
CA GLY A 24 -6.52 3.21 -5.48
C GLY A 24 -5.60 2.48 -4.51
N PHE A 25 -5.47 2.96 -3.28
CA PHE A 25 -4.63 2.30 -2.26
C PHE A 25 -5.22 1.00 -1.73
N SER A 26 -6.55 0.87 -1.61
CA SER A 26 -7.17 -0.43 -1.34
C SER A 26 -6.73 -1.48 -2.34
N ASN A 27 -6.85 -1.18 -3.63
CA ASN A 27 -6.43 -2.11 -4.68
C ASN A 27 -4.91 -2.29 -4.73
N ALA A 28 -4.12 -1.25 -4.46
CA ALA A 28 -2.67 -1.35 -4.48
C ALA A 28 -2.14 -2.32 -3.41
N VAL A 29 -2.67 -2.23 -2.19
CA VAL A 29 -2.31 -3.16 -1.10
C VAL A 29 -2.81 -4.57 -1.42
N ASN A 30 -4.01 -4.72 -1.98
CA ASN A 30 -4.54 -6.03 -2.37
C ASN A 30 -3.68 -6.68 -3.48
N LEU A 31 -3.23 -5.93 -4.50
CA LEU A 31 -2.34 -6.44 -5.53
C LEU A 31 -0.96 -6.86 -4.99
N THR A 32 -0.53 -6.28 -3.87
CA THR A 32 0.73 -6.61 -3.20
C THR A 32 0.62 -7.88 -2.34
N ASP A 33 -0.60 -8.30 -1.97
CA ASP A 33 -0.87 -9.50 -1.14
C ASP A 33 -0.72 -10.80 -1.93
N GLY A 34 0.39 -10.96 -2.63
CA GLY A 34 0.69 -12.13 -3.46
C GLY A 34 1.81 -13.04 -2.92
N ILE A 35 2.54 -12.60 -1.90
CA ILE A 35 3.64 -13.36 -1.27
C ILE A 35 3.47 -13.39 0.24
N ASP A 36 3.80 -14.56 0.84
CA ASP A 36 3.74 -14.78 2.28
C ASP A 36 4.56 -13.74 3.05
N GLY A 37 3.91 -12.96 3.92
CA GLY A 37 4.58 -11.98 4.79
C GLY A 37 4.72 -10.58 4.21
N LEU A 38 4.69 -10.39 2.90
CA LEU A 38 5.01 -9.12 2.25
C LEU A 38 4.09 -7.97 2.71
N VAL A 39 2.76 -8.15 2.61
CA VAL A 39 1.81 -7.10 3.01
C VAL A 39 1.83 -6.86 4.50
N ALA A 40 2.00 -7.91 5.32
CA ALA A 40 2.07 -7.75 6.76
C ALA A 40 3.33 -6.99 7.19
N GLY A 41 4.47 -7.24 6.53
CA GLY A 41 5.73 -6.51 6.73
C GLY A 41 5.62 -5.04 6.31
N LEU A 42 5.27 -4.79 5.05
CA LEU A 42 5.10 -3.45 4.48
C LEU A 42 4.04 -2.64 5.25
N GLY A 43 2.91 -3.26 5.60
CA GLY A 43 1.87 -2.64 6.40
C GLY A 43 2.39 -2.22 7.77
N SER A 44 3.15 -3.10 8.44
CA SER A 44 3.74 -2.77 9.74
C SER A 44 4.65 -1.54 9.66
N ILE A 45 5.50 -1.45 8.64
CA ILE A 45 6.37 -0.29 8.41
C ILE A 45 5.54 0.97 8.12
N SER A 46 4.53 0.85 7.26
CA SER A 46 3.67 1.97 6.87
C SER A 46 2.88 2.53 8.06
N PHE A 47 2.25 1.66 8.86
CA PHE A 47 1.51 2.09 10.06
C PHE A 47 2.43 2.62 11.17
N ALA A 48 3.66 2.09 11.31
CA ALA A 48 4.65 2.64 12.22
C ALA A 48 5.07 4.07 11.79
N ALA A 49 5.34 4.28 10.50
CA ALA A 49 5.69 5.59 9.96
C ALA A 49 4.57 6.62 10.17
N TYR A 50 3.31 6.25 9.86
CA TYR A 50 2.16 7.14 10.12
C TYR A 50 1.91 7.35 11.61
N GLY A 51 2.17 6.36 12.46
CA GLY A 51 2.14 6.52 13.90
C GLY A 51 3.14 7.59 14.39
N LEU A 52 4.35 7.60 13.85
CA LEU A 52 5.35 8.64 14.16
C LEU A 52 4.91 10.02 13.67
N ILE A 53 4.32 10.12 12.48
CA ILE A 53 3.78 11.39 11.96
C ILE A 53 2.63 11.88 12.84
N ALA A 54 1.70 11.00 13.21
CA ALA A 54 0.59 11.33 14.11
C ALA A 54 1.07 11.80 15.49
N TRP A 55 2.10 11.16 16.03
CA TRP A 55 2.76 11.59 17.26
C TRP A 55 3.32 13.01 17.13
N HIS A 56 4.08 13.27 16.07
CA HIS A 56 4.68 14.57 15.83
C HIS A 56 3.62 15.68 15.62
N GLN A 57 2.50 15.33 15.02
CA GLN A 57 1.38 16.26 14.83
C GLN A 57 0.45 16.37 16.06
N HIS A 58 0.73 15.66 17.16
CA HIS A 58 -0.11 15.59 18.37
C HIS A 58 -1.52 15.06 18.10
N GLN A 59 -1.71 14.26 17.04
CA GLN A 59 -3.00 13.62 16.71
C GLN A 59 -3.07 12.24 17.36
N TYR A 60 -3.32 12.22 18.66
CA TYR A 60 -3.27 11.00 19.47
C TYR A 60 -4.35 9.97 19.08
N ASP A 61 -5.50 10.39 18.59
CA ASP A 61 -6.56 9.49 18.13
C ASP A 61 -6.07 8.65 16.95
N VAL A 62 -5.44 9.29 15.96
CA VAL A 62 -4.85 8.60 14.79
C VAL A 62 -3.66 7.74 15.22
N LEU A 63 -2.85 8.20 16.17
CA LEU A 63 -1.75 7.43 16.73
C LEU A 63 -2.23 6.11 17.35
N ILE A 64 -3.30 6.14 18.14
CA ILE A 64 -3.87 4.94 18.76
C ILE A 64 -4.34 3.94 17.69
N ILE A 65 -4.99 4.43 16.64
CA ILE A 65 -5.40 3.58 15.50
C ILE A 65 -4.17 2.94 14.85
N CYS A 66 -3.14 3.73 14.52
CA CYS A 66 -1.91 3.22 13.91
C CYS A 66 -1.23 2.14 14.78
N LEU A 67 -1.10 2.39 16.08
CA LEU A 67 -0.48 1.43 17.01
C LEU A 67 -1.31 0.16 17.18
N SER A 68 -2.64 0.26 17.18
CA SER A 68 -3.54 -0.89 17.28
C SER A 68 -3.42 -1.78 16.06
N VAL A 69 -3.41 -1.19 14.86
CA VAL A 69 -3.24 -1.93 13.61
C VAL A 69 -1.83 -2.52 13.50
N LEU A 70 -0.81 -1.75 13.88
CA LEU A 70 0.58 -2.23 13.91
C LEU A 70 0.72 -3.46 14.82
N GLY A 71 0.15 -3.42 16.03
CA GLY A 71 0.17 -4.57 16.93
C GLY A 71 -0.52 -5.80 16.34
N GLY A 72 -1.68 -5.60 15.69
CA GLY A 72 -2.39 -6.67 14.97
C GLY A 72 -1.57 -7.24 13.82
N LEU A 73 -0.95 -6.38 13.00
CA LEU A 73 -0.11 -6.81 11.88
C LEU A 73 1.15 -7.56 12.33
N LEU A 74 1.81 -7.12 13.39
CA LEU A 74 2.96 -7.82 13.93
C LEU A 74 2.57 -9.20 14.47
N GLY A 75 1.42 -9.31 15.16
CA GLY A 75 0.88 -10.60 15.59
C GLY A 75 0.53 -11.51 14.42
N PHE A 76 -0.11 -10.95 13.37
CA PHE A 76 -0.44 -11.67 12.15
C PHE A 76 0.81 -12.11 11.39
N PHE A 77 1.84 -11.26 11.28
CA PHE A 77 3.10 -11.55 10.60
C PHE A 77 3.81 -12.79 11.12
N VAL A 78 3.73 -13.06 12.44
CA VAL A 78 4.33 -14.27 13.05
C VAL A 78 3.79 -15.55 12.39
N TYR A 79 2.52 -15.56 11.99
CA TYR A 79 1.87 -16.72 11.38
C TYR A 79 1.80 -16.64 9.84
N ASN A 80 1.90 -15.44 9.27
CA ASN A 80 1.85 -15.22 7.82
C ASN A 80 3.22 -15.26 7.15
N ARG A 81 4.33 -15.13 7.93
CA ARG A 81 5.69 -15.30 7.37
C ARG A 81 5.88 -16.72 6.85
N LYS A 82 6.68 -16.86 5.81
CA LYS A 82 6.92 -18.14 5.10
C LYS A 82 7.51 -19.23 6.01
N PRO A 83 6.98 -20.45 5.98
CA PRO A 83 5.76 -20.85 5.27
C PRO A 83 4.51 -20.35 6.01
N ALA A 84 3.63 -19.66 5.28
CA ALA A 84 2.44 -19.07 5.88
C ALA A 84 1.48 -20.14 6.40
N LYS A 85 0.98 -19.91 7.61
CA LYS A 85 -0.06 -20.74 8.23
C LYS A 85 -1.45 -20.11 8.12
N ILE A 86 -1.49 -18.79 7.90
CA ILE A 86 -2.71 -18.01 7.71
C ILE A 86 -2.48 -16.99 6.59
N PHE A 87 -3.53 -16.64 5.87
CA PHE A 87 -3.51 -15.67 4.79
C PHE A 87 -4.43 -14.50 5.10
N MET A 88 -4.08 -13.30 4.63
CA MET A 88 -4.87 -12.09 4.90
C MET A 88 -6.15 -12.07 4.07
N GLY A 89 -6.04 -12.45 2.80
CA GLY A 89 -7.13 -12.44 1.85
C GLY A 89 -7.61 -11.02 1.48
N ASP A 90 -8.50 -10.95 0.50
CA ASP A 90 -8.96 -9.69 -0.09
C ASP A 90 -9.61 -8.75 0.94
N VAL A 91 -10.36 -9.30 1.90
CA VAL A 91 -11.04 -8.49 2.93
C VAL A 91 -10.02 -7.75 3.79
N GLY A 92 -8.95 -8.42 4.20
CA GLY A 92 -7.89 -7.83 5.03
C GLY A 92 -7.05 -6.82 4.26
N SER A 93 -6.56 -7.20 3.09
CA SER A 93 -5.67 -6.36 2.28
C SER A 93 -6.38 -5.11 1.75
N LEU A 94 -7.63 -5.22 1.28
CA LEU A 94 -8.44 -4.07 0.87
C LEU A 94 -8.71 -3.11 2.05
N ALA A 95 -9.04 -3.66 3.22
CA ALA A 95 -9.29 -2.86 4.41
C ALA A 95 -8.04 -2.11 4.87
N LEU A 96 -6.86 -2.75 4.87
CA LEU A 96 -5.59 -2.12 5.23
C LEU A 96 -5.23 -0.98 4.26
N GLY A 97 -5.38 -1.19 2.95
CA GLY A 97 -5.12 -0.16 1.95
C GLY A 97 -6.04 1.04 2.10
N GLY A 98 -7.35 0.81 2.29
CA GLY A 98 -8.31 1.86 2.55
C GLY A 98 -8.02 2.62 3.84
N LEU A 99 -7.61 1.92 4.90
CA LEU A 99 -7.26 2.55 6.17
C LEU A 99 -5.98 3.39 6.07
N LEU A 100 -4.93 2.92 5.36
CA LEU A 100 -3.73 3.72 5.10
C LEU A 100 -4.06 5.00 4.34
N ALA A 101 -4.90 4.90 3.30
CA ALA A 101 -5.35 6.07 2.54
C ALA A 101 -6.15 7.04 3.42
N ALA A 102 -7.05 6.55 4.26
CA ALA A 102 -7.83 7.38 5.18
C ALA A 102 -6.93 8.10 6.20
N ILE A 103 -5.97 7.39 6.81
CA ILE A 103 -5.01 7.97 7.76
C ILE A 103 -4.16 9.05 7.08
N SER A 104 -3.67 8.82 5.86
CA SER A 104 -2.89 9.82 5.12
C SER A 104 -3.66 11.12 4.90
N MET A 105 -4.96 11.02 4.61
CA MET A 105 -5.85 12.16 4.45
C MET A 105 -6.17 12.85 5.79
N MET A 106 -6.40 12.08 6.87
CA MET A 106 -6.63 12.64 8.20
C MET A 106 -5.43 13.47 8.70
N LEU A 107 -4.23 13.05 8.37
CA LEU A 107 -2.98 13.74 8.73
C LEU A 107 -2.58 14.83 7.72
N ASN A 108 -3.34 15.02 6.63
CA ASN A 108 -2.96 15.86 5.48
C ASN A 108 -1.57 15.51 4.92
N GLN A 109 -1.26 14.22 4.86
CA GLN A 109 0.02 13.66 4.43
C GLN A 109 -0.18 12.65 3.29
N GLU A 110 -1.03 12.97 2.32
CA GLU A 110 -1.35 12.10 1.20
C GLU A 110 -0.10 11.79 0.36
N TRP A 111 0.70 12.82 0.06
CA TRP A 111 1.92 12.66 -0.72
C TRP A 111 2.98 11.81 -0.03
N THR A 112 3.02 11.84 1.30
CA THR A 112 3.91 11.00 2.09
C THR A 112 3.56 9.52 1.92
N LEU A 113 2.28 9.18 1.67
CA LEU A 113 1.86 7.82 1.39
C LEU A 113 2.48 7.26 0.10
N LEU A 114 2.73 8.10 -0.91
CA LEU A 114 3.42 7.66 -2.14
C LEU A 114 4.88 7.26 -1.86
N LEU A 115 5.51 7.86 -0.86
CA LEU A 115 6.89 7.52 -0.46
C LEU A 115 6.91 6.32 0.48
N ILE A 116 6.11 6.34 1.56
CA ILE A 116 6.01 5.24 2.53
C ILE A 116 5.47 3.98 1.86
N GLY A 117 4.48 4.14 0.97
CA GLY A 117 3.84 3.06 0.21
C GLY A 117 4.42 2.87 -1.19
N LEU A 118 5.68 3.25 -1.43
CA LEU A 118 6.29 3.20 -2.76
C LEU A 118 6.17 1.81 -3.41
N ILE A 119 6.32 0.76 -2.63
CA ILE A 119 6.20 -0.62 -3.11
C ILE A 119 4.78 -0.89 -3.63
N TYR A 120 3.73 -0.49 -2.90
CA TYR A 120 2.34 -0.64 -3.37
C TYR A 120 2.10 0.11 -4.69
N VAL A 121 2.70 1.31 -4.82
CA VAL A 121 2.62 2.10 -6.05
C VAL A 121 3.35 1.40 -7.20
N MET A 122 4.54 0.86 -6.95
CA MET A 122 5.31 0.11 -7.96
C MET A 122 4.59 -1.16 -8.42
N GLU A 123 4.01 -1.92 -7.49
CA GLU A 123 3.21 -3.11 -7.81
C GLU A 123 2.04 -2.76 -8.72
N THR A 124 1.25 -1.76 -8.33
CA THR A 124 0.10 -1.29 -9.12
C THR A 124 0.54 -0.75 -10.49
N ALA A 125 1.58 0.07 -10.53
CA ALA A 125 2.11 0.62 -11.77
C ALA A 125 2.58 -0.47 -12.73
N SER A 126 3.21 -1.53 -12.21
CA SER A 126 3.65 -2.67 -13.01
C SER A 126 2.49 -3.40 -13.70
N VAL A 127 1.37 -3.56 -12.97
CA VAL A 127 0.13 -4.16 -13.54
C VAL A 127 -0.47 -3.24 -14.60
N MET A 128 -0.59 -1.94 -14.31
CA MET A 128 -1.15 -0.97 -15.26
C MET A 128 -0.31 -0.91 -16.55
N LEU A 129 1.02 -0.85 -16.44
CA LEU A 129 1.93 -0.84 -17.58
C LEU A 129 1.83 -2.12 -18.39
N GLN A 130 1.80 -3.27 -17.72
CA GLN A 130 1.66 -4.57 -18.38
C GLN A 130 0.37 -4.69 -19.18
N VAL A 131 -0.76 -4.36 -18.55
CA VAL A 131 -2.09 -4.44 -19.18
C VAL A 131 -2.19 -3.46 -20.35
N THR A 132 -1.72 -2.23 -20.17
CA THR A 132 -1.74 -1.21 -21.21
C THR A 132 -0.88 -1.61 -22.40
N SER A 133 0.36 -2.06 -22.15
CA SER A 133 1.26 -2.53 -23.22
C SER A 133 0.65 -3.70 -23.97
N PHE A 134 0.12 -4.69 -23.25
CA PHE A 134 -0.46 -5.86 -23.89
C PHE A 134 -1.69 -5.52 -24.75
N LYS A 135 -2.55 -4.60 -24.27
CA LYS A 135 -3.72 -4.15 -25.04
C LYS A 135 -3.35 -3.33 -26.28
N LEU A 136 -2.29 -2.50 -26.20
CA LEU A 136 -1.91 -1.63 -27.30
C LEU A 136 -0.97 -2.30 -28.32
N THR A 137 -0.05 -3.14 -27.86
CA THR A 137 1.03 -3.69 -28.70
C THR A 137 1.04 -5.22 -28.80
N GLY A 138 0.22 -5.92 -27.99
CA GLY A 138 0.25 -7.38 -27.88
C GLY A 138 1.51 -7.93 -27.20
N LYS A 139 2.41 -7.05 -26.72
CA LYS A 139 3.69 -7.46 -26.11
C LYS A 139 3.65 -7.26 -24.59
N ARG A 140 4.29 -8.19 -23.88
CA ARG A 140 4.49 -8.11 -22.42
C ARG A 140 5.77 -7.35 -22.13
N ILE A 141 5.73 -6.41 -21.15
CA ILE A 141 6.91 -5.70 -20.64
C ILE A 141 7.60 -6.56 -19.59
N PHE A 142 6.82 -7.10 -18.63
CA PHE A 142 7.30 -7.97 -17.57
C PHE A 142 6.98 -9.44 -17.89
N LYS A 143 7.76 -10.37 -17.36
CA LYS A 143 7.46 -11.82 -17.48
C LYS A 143 6.10 -12.13 -16.86
N MET A 144 5.81 -11.51 -15.72
CA MET A 144 4.54 -11.56 -15.02
C MET A 144 4.32 -10.25 -14.25
N SER A 145 3.09 -9.88 -13.94
CA SER A 145 2.72 -8.75 -13.09
C SER A 145 1.70 -9.24 -12.06
N PRO A 146 1.69 -8.71 -10.83
CA PRO A 146 2.53 -7.63 -10.28
C PRO A 146 4.04 -7.91 -10.29
N ILE A 147 4.88 -6.88 -9.98
CA ILE A 147 6.34 -6.93 -10.23
C ILE A 147 7.05 -7.96 -9.35
N HIS A 148 6.56 -8.30 -8.16
CA HIS A 148 7.13 -9.36 -7.33
C HIS A 148 7.15 -10.71 -8.06
N HIS A 149 6.10 -11.06 -8.81
CA HIS A 149 6.07 -12.27 -9.62
C HIS A 149 7.07 -12.25 -10.78
N HIS A 150 7.40 -11.06 -11.31
CA HIS A 150 8.48 -10.94 -12.30
C HIS A 150 9.82 -11.40 -11.70
N PHE A 151 10.12 -10.99 -10.47
CA PHE A 151 11.36 -11.38 -9.78
C PHE A 151 11.36 -12.87 -9.41
N GLU A 152 10.24 -13.44 -9.00
CA GLU A 152 10.11 -14.90 -8.80
C GLU A 152 10.46 -15.66 -10.09
N MET A 153 9.90 -15.23 -11.23
CA MET A 153 10.21 -15.82 -12.55
C MET A 153 11.64 -15.54 -13.04
N CYS A 154 12.35 -14.59 -12.42
CA CYS A 154 13.77 -14.36 -12.60
C CYS A 154 14.66 -15.21 -11.68
N GLY A 155 14.04 -16.06 -10.83
CA GLY A 155 14.77 -16.98 -9.93
C GLY A 155 15.10 -16.41 -8.56
N TRP A 156 14.46 -15.30 -8.16
CA TRP A 156 14.59 -14.79 -6.81
C TRP A 156 13.74 -15.64 -5.86
N SER A 157 14.27 -15.94 -4.68
CA SER A 157 13.47 -16.56 -3.63
C SER A 157 12.51 -15.52 -3.02
N GLU A 158 11.34 -15.96 -2.57
CA GLU A 158 10.37 -15.09 -1.89
C GLU A 158 11.00 -14.36 -0.71
N TRP A 159 11.85 -15.03 0.10
CA TRP A 159 12.63 -14.40 1.17
C TRP A 159 13.47 -13.22 0.71
N LYS A 160 14.06 -13.32 -0.47
CA LYS A 160 14.85 -12.24 -1.05
C LYS A 160 13.96 -11.09 -1.49
N ILE A 161 12.78 -11.39 -2.02
CA ILE A 161 11.79 -10.37 -2.43
C ILE A 161 11.28 -9.65 -1.19
N ASP A 162 10.86 -10.39 -0.15
CA ASP A 162 10.41 -9.81 1.11
C ASP A 162 11.46 -8.91 1.76
N THR A 163 12.73 -9.32 1.75
CA THR A 163 13.82 -8.54 2.36
C THR A 163 14.18 -7.28 1.55
N VAL A 164 14.00 -7.31 0.23
CA VAL A 164 14.34 -6.17 -0.65
C VAL A 164 13.19 -5.17 -0.75
N PHE A 165 11.94 -5.65 -0.66
CA PHE A 165 10.76 -4.81 -0.78
C PHE A 165 10.23 -4.31 0.59
N GLY A 166 10.45 -5.07 1.69
CA GLY A 166 10.09 -4.70 3.08
C GLY A 166 11.29 -4.20 3.85
#